data_7d4a71cf081b9482a3b9dc51aac113b6
#
_entry.id   7d4a71cf081b9482a3b9dc51aac113b6
#
_cell.length_a   1.000
_cell.length_b   1.000
_cell.length_c   1.000
_cell.angle_alpha   90.00
_cell.angle_beta   90.00
_cell.angle_gamma   90.00
#
_symmetry.space_group_name_H-M   'P 1'
#
loop_
_entity.id
_entity.type
_entity.pdbx_description
1 polymer ?
#
loop_
_entity_poly.entity_id
_entity_poly.type
_entity_poly.pdbx_seq_one_letter_code
_entity_poly.pdbx_strand_id
1 'polypeptide(L)'
;AKEEYDLNVEIIEFTDYVTPNAALADGSLDANAYQHEPYMQAMVNDRGYDFAIAGYTFVYPIGAYSEKYDSIDELPDGAQIALPNDPSNEGRALILMHNEGLITLNDPTFLEATPIDIAENPRNFRFREIEAAQLPRVLPDVDMAFINNTFAQPAGLSLDDALIKEGPES
;
A
#
# COMPACT_ATOMS: atom_id res chain seq x y z
N ALA A 1 -21.15 20.25 -4.58
CA ALA A 1 -22.24 19.27 -4.45
C ALA A 1 -23.56 19.96 -4.14
N LYS A 2 -23.63 20.85 -3.13
CA LYS A 2 -24.90 21.47 -2.71
C LYS A 2 -25.51 22.38 -3.76
N GLU A 3 -24.71 23.17 -4.49
CA GLU A 3 -25.21 24.10 -5.51
C GLU A 3 -25.66 23.39 -6.80
N GLU A 4 -25.10 22.23 -7.10
CA GLU A 4 -25.33 21.52 -8.37
C GLU A 4 -26.31 20.36 -8.21
N TYR A 5 -26.25 19.65 -7.08
CA TYR A 5 -27.01 18.43 -6.85
C TYR A 5 -27.93 18.50 -5.61
N ASP A 6 -27.99 19.63 -4.93
CA ASP A 6 -28.68 19.82 -3.65
C ASP A 6 -28.28 18.79 -2.56
N LEU A 7 -27.03 18.35 -2.63
CA LEU A 7 -26.45 17.32 -1.78
C LEU A 7 -25.63 17.96 -0.66
N ASN A 8 -26.02 17.72 0.58
CA ASN A 8 -25.24 18.13 1.73
C ASN A 8 -24.23 17.01 2.05
N VAL A 9 -22.94 17.27 1.84
CA VAL A 9 -21.86 16.31 2.09
C VAL A 9 -21.13 16.69 3.37
N GLU A 10 -21.05 15.76 4.30
CA GLU A 10 -20.19 15.81 5.48
C GLU A 10 -18.99 14.89 5.23
N ILE A 11 -17.78 15.41 5.41
CA ILE A 11 -16.55 14.65 5.22
C ILE A 11 -16.03 14.20 6.59
N ILE A 12 -15.83 12.89 6.75
CA ILE A 12 -15.26 12.27 7.94
C ILE A 12 -13.89 11.68 7.54
N GLU A 13 -12.85 12.13 8.22
CA GLU A 13 -11.48 11.69 7.98
C GLU A 13 -11.10 10.52 8.88
N PHE A 14 -10.39 9.54 8.32
CA PHE A 14 -9.84 8.38 9.00
C PHE A 14 -8.32 8.31 8.82
N THR A 15 -7.65 7.68 9.76
CA THR A 15 -6.18 7.58 9.78
C THR A 15 -5.68 6.16 9.50
N ASP A 16 -6.57 5.25 9.17
CA ASP A 16 -6.27 3.85 8.85
C ASP A 16 -7.11 3.36 7.66
N TYR A 17 -6.85 2.15 7.17
CA TYR A 17 -7.55 1.56 6.03
C TYR A 17 -8.71 0.62 6.42
N VAL A 18 -8.84 0.24 7.68
CA VAL A 18 -9.85 -0.74 8.14
C VAL A 18 -11.16 -0.06 8.52
N THR A 19 -11.06 1.04 9.29
CA THR A 19 -12.22 1.75 9.87
C THR A 19 -13.18 2.30 8.81
N PRO A 20 -12.75 2.88 7.66
CA PRO A 20 -13.69 3.40 6.65
C PRO A 20 -14.63 2.34 6.09
N ASN A 21 -14.15 1.11 5.87
CA ASN A 21 -14.99 0.02 5.39
C ASN A 21 -15.92 -0.53 6.47
N ALA A 22 -15.48 -0.58 7.72
CA ALA A 22 -16.35 -0.98 8.83
C ALA A 22 -17.49 0.03 9.03
N ALA A 23 -17.21 1.33 8.96
CA ALA A 23 -18.20 2.40 9.07
C ALA A 23 -19.18 2.43 7.89
N LEU A 24 -18.73 2.07 6.68
CA LEU A 24 -19.63 1.91 5.53
C LEU A 24 -20.53 0.68 5.72
N ALA A 25 -19.99 -0.44 6.19
CA ALA A 25 -20.74 -1.69 6.38
C ALA A 25 -21.79 -1.59 7.49
N ASP A 26 -21.54 -0.82 8.55
CA ASP A 26 -22.52 -0.62 9.64
C ASP A 26 -23.53 0.52 9.38
N GLY A 27 -23.39 1.24 8.25
CA GLY A 27 -24.28 2.33 7.86
C GLY A 27 -23.97 3.67 8.52
N SER A 28 -22.82 3.82 9.17
CA SER A 28 -22.35 5.11 9.71
C SER A 28 -21.86 6.05 8.61
N LEU A 29 -21.53 5.52 7.43
CA LEU A 29 -21.20 6.24 6.21
C LEU A 29 -22.13 5.83 5.08
N ASP A 30 -22.47 6.79 4.22
CA ASP A 30 -23.20 6.53 2.96
C ASP A 30 -22.25 6.10 1.83
N ALA A 31 -21.00 6.53 1.87
CA ALA A 31 -19.95 6.19 0.91
C ALA A 31 -18.56 6.43 1.52
N ASN A 32 -17.54 5.78 0.99
CA ASN A 32 -16.15 6.12 1.26
C ASN A 32 -15.37 6.29 -0.06
N ALA A 33 -14.24 7.02 -0.02
CA ALA A 33 -13.36 7.25 -1.16
C ALA A 33 -11.91 7.27 -0.68
N TYR A 34 -11.22 6.12 -0.68
CA TYR A 34 -9.84 6.01 -0.20
C TYR A 34 -9.09 4.80 -0.74
N GLN A 35 -9.77 3.74 -1.16
CA GLN A 35 -9.20 2.44 -1.46
C GLN A 35 -9.14 2.17 -2.97
N HIS A 36 -8.19 1.35 -3.39
CA HIS A 36 -8.17 0.76 -4.72
C HIS A 36 -8.99 -0.53 -4.77
N GLU A 37 -9.40 -0.94 -5.96
CA GLU A 37 -10.30 -2.08 -6.15
C GLU A 37 -9.78 -3.40 -5.55
N PRO A 38 -8.49 -3.80 -5.71
CA PRO A 38 -7.97 -5.03 -5.09
C PRO A 38 -8.12 -5.05 -3.56
N TYR A 39 -7.88 -3.92 -2.87
CA TYR A 39 -8.10 -3.83 -1.43
C TYR A 39 -9.57 -4.00 -1.05
N MET A 40 -10.47 -3.31 -1.78
CA MET A 40 -11.90 -3.46 -1.56
C MET A 40 -12.33 -4.93 -1.74
N GLN A 41 -11.86 -5.59 -2.80
CA GLN A 41 -12.21 -6.98 -3.09
C GLN A 41 -11.69 -7.93 -2.01
N ALA A 42 -10.47 -7.74 -1.51
CA ALA A 42 -9.94 -8.50 -0.39
C ALA A 42 -10.83 -8.34 0.86
N MET A 43 -11.25 -7.11 1.20
CA MET A 43 -12.13 -6.85 2.34
C MET A 43 -13.53 -7.45 2.15
N VAL A 44 -14.08 -7.42 0.94
CA VAL A 44 -15.35 -8.07 0.60
C VAL A 44 -15.25 -9.59 0.83
N ASN A 45 -14.17 -10.21 0.36
CA ASN A 45 -13.94 -11.64 0.51
C ASN A 45 -13.74 -12.05 1.98
N ASP A 46 -12.91 -11.30 2.71
CA ASP A 46 -12.52 -11.66 4.09
C ASP A 46 -13.59 -11.34 5.13
N ARG A 47 -14.33 -10.24 4.94
CA ARG A 47 -15.30 -9.72 5.91
C ARG A 47 -16.74 -9.96 5.51
N GLY A 48 -16.99 -10.37 4.26
CA GLY A 48 -18.34 -10.59 3.74
C GLY A 48 -19.12 -9.28 3.54
N TYR A 49 -18.39 -8.16 3.24
CA TYR A 49 -19.04 -6.89 2.96
C TYR A 49 -19.79 -6.92 1.63
N ASP A 50 -20.90 -6.21 1.55
CA ASP A 50 -21.69 -6.05 0.33
C ASP A 50 -21.49 -4.62 -0.20
N PHE A 51 -20.36 -4.40 -0.89
CA PHE A 51 -19.99 -3.11 -1.45
C PHE A 51 -20.11 -3.07 -2.96
N ALA A 52 -20.41 -1.89 -3.49
CA ALA A 52 -20.41 -1.59 -4.91
C ALA A 52 -19.52 -0.39 -5.22
N ILE A 53 -18.83 -0.45 -6.36
CA ILE A 53 -18.02 0.67 -6.86
C ILE A 53 -18.97 1.71 -7.47
N ALA A 54 -19.03 2.90 -6.88
CA ALA A 54 -19.80 4.03 -7.39
C ALA A 54 -19.07 4.77 -8.53
N GLY A 55 -17.73 4.75 -8.51
CA GLY A 55 -16.87 5.36 -9.53
C GLY A 55 -15.43 5.39 -9.13
N TYR A 56 -14.55 5.68 -10.10
CA TYR A 56 -13.10 5.82 -9.88
C TYR A 56 -12.75 7.31 -9.75
N THR A 57 -11.80 7.63 -8.89
CA THR A 57 -11.39 9.01 -8.60
C THR A 57 -9.95 9.27 -9.06
N PHE A 58 -8.96 8.74 -8.37
CA PHE A 58 -7.53 8.93 -8.66
C PHE A 58 -6.73 7.70 -8.20
N VAL A 59 -5.50 7.59 -8.69
CA VAL A 59 -4.57 6.51 -8.32
C VAL A 59 -3.57 7.03 -7.29
N TYR A 60 -3.37 6.27 -6.21
CA TYR A 60 -2.29 6.49 -5.26
C TYR A 60 -1.19 5.45 -5.49
N PRO A 61 -0.03 5.86 -6.01
CA PRO A 61 1.09 4.95 -6.14
C PRO A 61 1.66 4.57 -4.77
N ILE A 62 2.32 3.42 -4.71
CA ILE A 62 3.19 3.03 -3.61
C ILE A 62 4.63 3.33 -4.01
N GLY A 63 5.44 3.76 -3.04
CA GLY A 63 6.88 3.97 -3.20
C GLY A 63 7.68 3.26 -2.11
N ALA A 64 8.90 2.88 -2.42
CA ALA A 64 9.86 2.38 -1.46
C ALA A 64 10.83 3.50 -1.08
N TYR A 65 10.96 3.75 0.22
CA TYR A 65 11.75 4.85 0.77
C TYR A 65 12.84 4.33 1.70
N SER A 66 13.93 5.06 1.79
CA SER A 66 15.01 4.83 2.74
C SER A 66 15.52 6.16 3.31
N GLU A 67 15.90 6.16 4.59
CA GLU A 67 16.64 7.26 5.21
C GLU A 67 18.16 7.00 5.25
N LYS A 68 18.59 5.80 4.82
CA LYS A 68 19.96 5.32 4.95
C LYS A 68 20.69 5.19 3.61
N TYR A 69 19.95 5.00 2.53
CA TYR A 69 20.50 4.68 1.20
C TYR A 69 19.83 5.53 0.13
N ASP A 70 20.60 5.95 -0.84
CA ASP A 70 20.14 6.79 -1.95
C ASP A 70 19.77 5.97 -3.21
N SER A 71 20.07 4.67 -3.20
CA SER A 71 19.71 3.75 -4.29
C SER A 71 19.51 2.31 -3.79
N ILE A 72 18.76 1.51 -4.58
CA ILE A 72 18.54 0.08 -4.30
C ILE A 72 19.85 -0.74 -4.36
N ASP A 73 20.83 -0.28 -5.14
CA ASP A 73 22.12 -0.94 -5.26
C ASP A 73 22.96 -0.86 -3.97
N GLU A 74 22.75 0.19 -3.18
CA GLU A 74 23.45 0.43 -1.91
C GLU A 74 22.89 -0.39 -0.74
N LEU A 75 21.70 -0.98 -0.88
CA LEU A 75 21.13 -1.83 0.16
C LEU A 75 22.10 -2.99 0.47
N PRO A 76 22.39 -3.30 1.73
CA PRO A 76 23.24 -4.44 2.06
C PRO A 76 22.52 -5.79 1.88
N ASP A 77 23.29 -6.86 1.74
CA ASP A 77 22.75 -8.20 1.86
C ASP A 77 22.15 -8.39 3.26
N GLY A 78 20.95 -8.97 3.31
CA GLY A 78 20.20 -9.12 4.56
C GLY A 78 19.51 -7.85 5.03
N ALA A 79 19.38 -6.81 4.17
CA ALA A 79 18.66 -5.59 4.48
C ALA A 79 17.24 -5.88 4.98
N GLN A 80 16.78 -5.08 5.92
CA GLN A 80 15.45 -5.19 6.49
C GLN A 80 14.46 -4.30 5.70
N ILE A 81 13.48 -4.93 5.10
CA ILE A 81 12.47 -4.29 4.25
C ILE A 81 11.11 -4.33 4.97
N ALA A 82 10.52 -3.17 5.23
CA ALA A 82 9.18 -3.09 5.78
C ALA A 82 8.13 -3.04 4.68
N LEU A 83 7.08 -3.84 4.81
CA LEU A 83 5.95 -3.96 3.88
C LEU A 83 4.64 -3.63 4.60
N PRO A 84 3.61 -3.11 3.90
CA PRO A 84 2.26 -3.12 4.42
C PRO A 84 1.81 -4.55 4.75
N ASN A 85 1.03 -4.72 5.80
CA ASN A 85 0.53 -6.04 6.22
C ASN A 85 -0.87 -6.38 5.70
N ASP A 86 -1.43 -5.55 4.83
CA ASP A 86 -2.66 -5.87 4.13
C ASP A 86 -2.35 -6.60 2.82
N PRO A 87 -3.14 -7.65 2.45
CA PRO A 87 -2.78 -8.56 1.37
C PRO A 87 -2.49 -7.86 0.04
N SER A 88 -3.30 -6.87 -0.33
CA SER A 88 -3.18 -6.21 -1.63
C SER A 88 -1.97 -5.27 -1.72
N ASN A 89 -1.63 -4.52 -0.67
CA ASN A 89 -0.47 -3.62 -0.70
C ASN A 89 0.83 -4.39 -0.43
N GLU A 90 0.80 -5.46 0.35
CA GLU A 90 1.93 -6.38 0.51
C GLU A 90 2.30 -7.00 -0.84
N GLY A 91 1.33 -7.58 -1.53
CA GLY A 91 1.52 -8.15 -2.87
C GLY A 91 2.07 -7.13 -3.87
N ARG A 92 1.53 -5.90 -3.88
CA ARG A 92 2.05 -4.80 -4.71
C ARG A 92 3.52 -4.52 -4.46
N ALA A 93 3.93 -4.42 -3.20
CA ALA A 93 5.32 -4.17 -2.83
C ALA A 93 6.24 -5.29 -3.29
N LEU A 94 5.83 -6.55 -3.12
CA LEU A 94 6.60 -7.71 -3.57
C LEU A 94 6.69 -7.81 -5.11
N ILE A 95 5.61 -7.48 -5.82
CA ILE A 95 5.59 -7.43 -7.29
C ILE A 95 6.55 -6.33 -7.78
N LEU A 96 6.57 -5.16 -7.15
CA LEU A 96 7.54 -4.11 -7.49
C LEU A 96 8.98 -4.57 -7.26
N MET A 97 9.28 -5.23 -6.15
CA MET A 97 10.62 -5.81 -5.91
C MET A 97 10.99 -6.88 -6.94
N HIS A 98 10.01 -7.68 -7.39
CA HIS A 98 10.21 -8.66 -8.47
C HIS A 98 10.54 -7.96 -9.79
N ASN A 99 9.80 -6.92 -10.15
CA ASN A 99 10.00 -6.17 -11.39
C ASN A 99 11.36 -5.45 -11.43
N GLU A 100 11.86 -5.01 -10.28
CA GLU A 100 13.21 -4.43 -10.11
C GLU A 100 14.32 -5.51 -10.03
N GLY A 101 13.96 -6.79 -10.08
CA GLY A 101 14.93 -7.90 -10.04
C GLY A 101 15.58 -8.11 -8.67
N LEU A 102 15.00 -7.59 -7.60
CA LEU A 102 15.50 -7.74 -6.24
C LEU A 102 15.15 -9.09 -5.62
N ILE A 103 14.02 -9.66 -6.03
CA ILE A 103 13.53 -10.99 -5.66
C ILE A 103 12.89 -11.66 -6.89
N THR A 104 12.60 -12.95 -6.80
CA THR A 104 11.77 -13.65 -7.79
C THR A 104 10.54 -14.21 -7.07
N LEU A 105 9.33 -13.88 -7.54
CA LEU A 105 8.08 -14.47 -7.06
C LEU A 105 7.77 -15.75 -7.86
N ASN A 106 7.11 -16.71 -7.23
CA ASN A 106 6.59 -17.91 -7.89
C ASN A 106 5.55 -17.57 -8.97
N ASP A 107 4.70 -16.59 -8.67
CA ASP A 107 3.70 -16.02 -9.59
C ASP A 107 3.65 -14.49 -9.41
N PRO A 108 4.26 -13.71 -10.32
CA PRO A 108 4.26 -12.25 -10.24
C PRO A 108 2.90 -11.61 -10.61
N THR A 109 1.91 -12.41 -11.01
CA THR A 109 0.54 -11.93 -11.27
C THR A 109 -0.39 -12.11 -10.06
N PHE A 110 0.08 -12.78 -9.01
CA PHE A 110 -0.69 -12.99 -7.79
C PHE A 110 -0.67 -11.73 -6.93
N LEU A 111 -1.78 -10.98 -6.94
CA LEU A 111 -1.90 -9.66 -6.28
C LEU A 111 -1.89 -9.73 -4.74
N GLU A 112 -2.08 -10.90 -4.14
CA GLU A 112 -2.03 -11.13 -2.70
C GLU A 112 -0.79 -11.93 -2.30
N ALA A 113 0.31 -11.77 -3.06
CA ALA A 113 1.58 -12.43 -2.77
C ALA A 113 2.12 -11.98 -1.39
N THR A 114 2.69 -12.94 -0.67
CA THR A 114 3.31 -12.78 0.64
C THR A 114 4.79 -13.20 0.57
N PRO A 115 5.63 -12.95 1.58
CA PRO A 115 7.02 -13.42 1.57
C PRO A 115 7.19 -14.93 1.39
N ILE A 116 6.14 -15.75 1.63
CA ILE A 116 6.17 -17.20 1.39
C ILE A 116 6.18 -17.51 -0.11
N ASP A 117 5.67 -16.61 -0.94
CA ASP A 117 5.58 -16.77 -2.40
C ASP A 117 6.89 -16.38 -3.12
N ILE A 118 7.92 -15.98 -2.37
CA ILE A 118 9.23 -15.66 -2.92
C ILE A 118 9.97 -16.95 -3.27
N ALA A 119 10.24 -17.15 -4.57
CA ALA A 119 11.02 -18.26 -5.09
C ALA A 119 12.52 -18.06 -4.88
N GLU A 120 13.02 -16.84 -5.12
CA GLU A 120 14.44 -16.49 -4.96
C GLU A 120 14.59 -15.13 -4.27
N ASN A 121 15.51 -15.09 -3.31
CA ASN A 121 15.90 -13.90 -2.57
C ASN A 121 17.44 -13.86 -2.48
N PRO A 122 18.12 -13.51 -3.58
CA PRO A 122 19.58 -13.67 -3.68
C PRO A 122 20.36 -12.80 -2.70
N ARG A 123 19.79 -11.65 -2.28
CA ARG A 123 20.40 -10.73 -1.32
C ARG A 123 19.96 -10.99 0.13
N ASN A 124 19.18 -12.05 0.38
CA ASN A 124 18.70 -12.46 1.70
C ASN A 124 17.94 -11.35 2.44
N PHE A 125 17.15 -10.54 1.76
CA PHE A 125 16.32 -9.51 2.38
C PHE A 125 15.40 -10.11 3.45
N ARG A 126 15.22 -9.38 4.54
CA ARG A 126 14.35 -9.76 5.65
C ARG A 126 13.13 -8.86 5.66
N PHE A 127 11.97 -9.45 5.63
CA PHE A 127 10.70 -8.73 5.54
C PHE A 127 10.08 -8.51 6.91
N ARG A 128 9.47 -7.34 7.12
CA ARG A 128 8.65 -6.98 8.27
C ARG A 128 7.31 -6.46 7.76
N GLU A 129 6.27 -7.20 8.05
CA GLU A 129 4.89 -6.82 7.75
C GLU A 129 4.40 -5.86 8.85
N ILE A 130 3.99 -4.67 8.48
CA ILE A 130 3.62 -3.58 9.38
C ILE A 130 2.36 -2.91 8.87
N GLU A 131 1.46 -2.52 9.77
CA GLU A 131 0.29 -1.73 9.41
C GLU A 131 0.70 -0.49 8.61
N ALA A 132 0.02 -0.25 7.47
CA ALA A 132 0.41 0.78 6.50
C ALA A 132 0.57 2.18 7.11
N ALA A 133 -0.31 2.55 8.05
CA ALA A 133 -0.25 3.82 8.76
C ALA A 133 0.98 3.98 9.68
N GLN A 134 1.65 2.89 10.05
CA GLN A 134 2.83 2.90 10.92
C GLN A 134 4.15 2.93 10.13
N LEU A 135 4.14 2.60 8.84
CA LEU A 135 5.34 2.49 8.02
C LEU A 135 6.21 3.76 8.01
N PRO A 136 5.66 5.00 7.90
CA PRO A 136 6.50 6.19 7.98
C PRO A 136 7.26 6.33 9.30
N ARG A 137 6.69 5.83 10.40
CA ARG A 137 7.32 5.93 11.73
C ARG A 137 8.45 4.93 11.95
N VAL A 138 8.40 3.80 11.24
CA VAL A 138 9.43 2.76 11.35
C VAL A 138 10.52 2.89 10.29
N LEU A 139 10.39 3.83 9.36
CA LEU A 139 11.36 4.06 8.29
C LEU A 139 12.79 4.25 8.81
N PRO A 140 13.07 5.00 9.91
CA PRO A 140 14.42 5.12 10.47
C PRO A 140 15.00 3.81 11.00
N ASP A 141 14.15 2.86 11.39
CA ASP A 141 14.56 1.59 12.02
C ASP A 141 14.85 0.48 11.01
N VAL A 142 14.43 0.63 9.76
CA VAL A 142 14.61 -0.34 8.67
C VAL A 142 15.57 0.17 7.60
N ASP A 143 15.90 -0.66 6.65
CA ASP A 143 16.78 -0.25 5.55
C ASP A 143 15.98 0.31 4.38
N MET A 144 14.75 -0.17 4.17
CA MET A 144 13.80 0.34 3.20
C MET A 144 12.37 0.04 3.66
N ALA A 145 11.41 0.89 3.33
CA ALA A 145 9.99 0.65 3.58
C ALA A 145 9.13 1.01 2.38
N PHE A 146 8.18 0.14 2.03
CA PHE A 146 7.16 0.43 1.04
C PHE A 146 6.00 1.18 1.70
N ILE A 147 5.74 2.41 1.25
CA ILE A 147 4.77 3.30 1.87
C ILE A 147 3.82 3.83 0.81
N ASN A 148 2.51 3.62 1.03
CA ASN A 148 1.48 4.19 0.18
C ASN A 148 1.51 5.72 0.26
N ASN A 149 1.30 6.40 -0.85
CA ASN A 149 1.37 7.87 -0.93
C ASN A 149 0.40 8.56 0.06
N THR A 150 -0.70 7.92 0.42
CA THR A 150 -1.64 8.37 1.47
C THR A 150 -0.94 8.64 2.81
N PHE A 151 0.07 7.84 3.17
CA PHE A 151 0.83 7.98 4.40
C PHE A 151 2.19 8.63 4.19
N ALA A 152 2.78 8.48 3.01
CA ALA A 152 4.07 9.09 2.67
C ALA A 152 3.99 10.62 2.64
N GLN A 153 3.02 11.17 1.93
CA GLN A 153 2.86 12.62 1.76
C GLN A 153 2.68 13.37 3.09
N PRO A 154 1.79 12.96 4.02
CA PRO A 154 1.68 13.61 5.33
C PRO A 154 2.93 13.49 6.20
N ALA A 155 3.75 12.48 5.96
CA ALA A 155 5.05 12.29 6.63
C ALA A 155 6.19 13.12 5.99
N GLY A 156 5.90 13.88 4.93
CA GLY A 156 6.88 14.73 4.24
C GLY A 156 7.72 13.98 3.19
N LEU A 157 7.37 12.74 2.85
CA LEU A 157 8.05 11.95 1.82
C LEU A 157 7.45 12.28 0.45
N SER A 158 8.31 12.55 -0.52
CA SER A 158 7.93 12.76 -1.91
C SER A 158 8.12 11.47 -2.71
N LEU A 159 7.23 11.18 -3.63
CA LEU A 159 7.40 10.05 -4.55
C LEU A 159 8.64 10.20 -5.44
N ASP A 160 9.14 11.42 -5.60
CA ASP A 160 10.39 11.68 -6.35
C ASP A 160 11.64 11.22 -5.57
N ASP A 161 11.53 11.10 -4.24
CA ASP A 161 12.60 10.62 -3.36
C ASP A 161 12.55 9.10 -3.16
N ALA A 162 11.57 8.41 -3.73
CA ALA A 162 11.44 6.96 -3.60
C ALA A 162 12.53 6.24 -4.42
N LEU A 163 13.16 5.23 -3.81
CA LEU A 163 14.14 4.35 -4.47
C LEU A 163 13.49 3.47 -5.55
N ILE A 164 12.26 3.04 -5.28
CA ILE A 164 11.38 2.32 -6.20
C ILE A 164 10.03 3.00 -6.16
N LYS A 165 9.39 3.17 -7.30
CA LYS A 165 8.04 3.71 -7.38
C LYS A 165 7.22 2.98 -8.42
N GLU A 166 5.95 2.83 -8.11
CA GLU A 166 4.97 2.29 -9.02
C GLU A 166 4.79 3.24 -10.22
N GLY A 167 4.83 2.69 -11.42
CA GLY A 167 4.58 3.43 -12.65
C GLY A 167 3.09 3.64 -12.93
N PRO A 168 2.74 4.48 -13.91
CA PRO A 168 1.33 4.70 -14.28
C PRO A 168 0.68 3.48 -14.94
N GLU A 169 1.47 2.47 -15.31
CA GLU A 169 1.05 1.23 -15.97
C GLU A 169 1.16 -0.01 -15.05
N SER A 170 1.50 0.21 -13.77
CA SER A 170 1.72 -0.87 -12.79
C SER A 170 0.42 -1.36 -12.20
#